data_697689466b4163c74f063ab67aa58753
#
_entry.id   697689466b4163c74f063ab67aa58753
#
_cell.length_a   1.000
_cell.length_b   1.000
_cell.length_c   1.000
_cell.angle_alpha   90.00
_cell.angle_beta   90.00
_cell.angle_gamma   90.00
#
_symmetry.space_group_name_H-M   'P 1'
#
loop_
_entity.id
_entity.type
_entity.pdbx_description
1 polymer ?
#
loop_
_entity_poly.entity_id
_entity_poly.type
_entity_poly.pdbx_seq_one_letter_code
_entity_poly.pdbx_strand_id
1 'polypeptide(L)'
;MNQETALEKAFAIVAIGGNAKGEAYEALAAAEEGRLDEAEEGLGRAERDLLEAHNIQTEFIQRAAAGEEVPLSMIFVHAQDHLMCALEAQSLISHMVGLTRRIDALERRVAELEGGSDE
;
A
#
# COMPACT_ATOMS: atom_id res chain seq x y z
N MET A 1 22.26 -14.91 -10.03
CA MET A 1 22.27 -13.98 -8.87
C MET A 1 22.95 -14.66 -7.69
N ASN A 2 23.90 -14.02 -7.03
CA ASN A 2 24.52 -14.61 -5.85
C ASN A 2 23.62 -14.45 -4.61
N GLN A 3 23.95 -15.19 -3.55
CA GLN A 3 23.13 -15.21 -2.33
C GLN A 3 23.10 -13.85 -1.63
N GLU A 4 24.23 -13.16 -1.56
CA GLU A 4 24.33 -11.83 -0.92
C GLU A 4 23.39 -10.81 -1.60
N THR A 5 23.44 -10.73 -2.91
CA THR A 5 22.55 -9.85 -3.69
C THR A 5 21.08 -10.22 -3.51
N ALA A 6 20.76 -11.51 -3.51
CA ALA A 6 19.40 -11.98 -3.29
C ALA A 6 18.89 -11.60 -1.89
N LEU A 7 19.71 -11.70 -0.86
CA LEU A 7 19.34 -11.30 0.50
C LEU A 7 19.14 -9.79 0.61
N GLU A 8 20.03 -8.99 0.03
CA GLU A 8 19.89 -7.53 0.02
C GLU A 8 18.57 -7.10 -0.62
N LYS A 9 18.23 -7.70 -1.76
CA LYS A 9 16.97 -7.42 -2.48
C LYS A 9 15.74 -7.86 -1.66
N ALA A 10 15.82 -9.02 -1.02
CA ALA A 10 14.74 -9.51 -0.15
C ALA A 10 14.51 -8.58 1.03
N PHE A 11 15.57 -8.12 1.70
CA PHE A 11 15.46 -7.15 2.78
C PHE A 11 14.90 -5.81 2.31
N ALA A 12 15.28 -5.36 1.10
CA ALA A 12 14.71 -4.14 0.51
C ALA A 12 13.20 -4.27 0.31
N ILE A 13 12.73 -5.40 -0.18
CA ILE A 13 11.28 -5.67 -0.35
C ILE A 13 10.56 -5.59 1.00
N VAL A 14 11.11 -6.22 2.04
CA VAL A 14 10.52 -6.20 3.39
C VAL A 14 10.43 -4.77 3.92
N ALA A 15 11.53 -4.01 3.82
CA ALA A 15 11.59 -2.64 4.34
C ALA A 15 10.63 -1.70 3.60
N ILE A 16 10.66 -1.72 2.27
CA ILE A 16 9.81 -0.87 1.44
C ILE A 16 8.34 -1.27 1.60
N GLY A 17 8.03 -2.55 1.54
CA GLY A 17 6.67 -3.06 1.69
C GLY A 17 6.07 -2.75 3.05
N GLY A 18 6.85 -2.92 4.13
CA GLY A 18 6.41 -2.60 5.48
C GLY A 18 6.14 -1.12 5.67
N ASN A 19 7.02 -0.27 5.16
CA ASN A 19 6.82 1.18 5.19
C ASN A 19 5.58 1.61 4.43
N ALA A 20 5.38 1.08 3.23
CA ALA A 20 4.21 1.38 2.41
C ALA A 20 2.90 0.94 3.07
N LYS A 21 2.89 -0.23 3.69
CA LYS A 21 1.72 -0.71 4.43
C LYS A 21 1.38 0.23 5.59
N GLY A 22 2.39 0.68 6.34
CA GLY A 22 2.22 1.66 7.41
C GLY A 22 1.64 2.98 6.90
N GLU A 23 2.17 3.51 5.80
CA GLU A 23 1.65 4.73 5.17
C GLU A 23 0.18 4.58 4.74
N ALA A 24 -0.20 3.41 4.21
CA ALA A 24 -1.57 3.15 3.82
C ALA A 24 -2.53 3.16 5.03
N TYR A 25 -2.14 2.54 6.14
CA TYR A 25 -2.94 2.57 7.37
C TYR A 25 -3.02 3.96 7.98
N GLU A 26 -1.95 4.74 7.96
CA GLU A 26 -1.97 6.14 8.40
C GLU A 26 -2.91 6.97 7.52
N ALA A 27 -2.92 6.71 6.22
CA ALA A 27 -3.84 7.37 5.28
C ALA A 27 -5.30 7.05 5.65
N LEU A 28 -5.60 5.81 5.98
CA LEU A 28 -6.95 5.42 6.42
C LEU A 28 -7.36 6.18 7.68
N ALA A 29 -6.46 6.25 8.66
CA ALA A 29 -6.71 7.00 9.90
C ALA A 29 -6.97 8.48 9.62
N ALA A 30 -6.19 9.09 8.72
CA ALA A 30 -6.40 10.48 8.31
C ALA A 30 -7.78 10.67 7.66
N ALA A 31 -8.18 9.75 6.78
CA ALA A 31 -9.50 9.79 6.15
C ALA A 31 -10.63 9.71 7.16
N GLU A 32 -10.50 8.81 8.14
CA GLU A 32 -11.51 8.66 9.20
C GLU A 32 -11.65 9.91 10.05
N GLU A 33 -10.61 10.74 10.14
CA GLU A 33 -10.63 12.03 10.84
C GLU A 33 -11.05 13.20 9.93
N GLY A 34 -11.41 12.93 8.68
CA GLY A 34 -11.87 13.95 7.74
C GLY A 34 -10.75 14.62 6.94
N ARG A 35 -9.49 14.21 7.13
CA ARG A 35 -8.34 14.74 6.39
C ARG A 35 -8.15 13.98 5.09
N LEU A 36 -9.10 14.13 4.17
CA LEU A 36 -9.21 13.31 2.96
C LEU A 36 -8.10 13.56 1.94
N ASP A 37 -7.68 14.81 1.76
CA ASP A 37 -6.60 15.13 0.81
C ASP A 37 -5.25 14.60 1.32
N GLU A 38 -4.99 14.70 2.61
CA GLU A 38 -3.82 14.11 3.25
C GLU A 38 -3.82 12.58 3.10
N ALA A 39 -4.98 11.96 3.24
CA ALA A 39 -5.14 10.52 3.04
C ALA A 39 -4.76 10.12 1.61
N GLU A 40 -5.23 10.84 0.61
CA GLU A 40 -4.93 10.56 -0.79
C GLU A 40 -3.45 10.75 -1.11
N GLU A 41 -2.81 11.76 -0.55
CA GLU A 41 -1.36 11.95 -0.68
C GLU A 41 -0.58 10.78 -0.09
N GLY A 42 -0.98 10.31 1.11
CA GLY A 42 -0.37 9.17 1.76
C GLY A 42 -0.51 7.88 0.96
N LEU A 43 -1.70 7.65 0.37
CA LEU A 43 -1.93 6.52 -0.52
C LEU A 43 -1.04 6.58 -1.77
N GLY A 44 -0.85 7.77 -2.32
CA GLY A 44 0.03 7.96 -3.47
C GLY A 44 1.48 7.60 -3.16
N ARG A 45 1.98 7.97 -1.97
CA ARG A 45 3.32 7.58 -1.51
C ARG A 45 3.43 6.07 -1.35
N ALA A 46 2.44 5.45 -0.70
CA ALA A 46 2.41 3.99 -0.52
C ALA A 46 2.41 3.26 -1.86
N GLU A 47 1.64 3.73 -2.82
CA GLU A 47 1.57 3.14 -4.15
C GLU A 47 2.92 3.20 -4.87
N ARG A 48 3.63 4.32 -4.80
CA ARG A 48 4.96 4.48 -5.39
C ARG A 48 5.98 3.55 -4.75
N ASP A 49 5.99 3.44 -3.42
CA ASP A 49 6.88 2.55 -2.68
C ASP A 49 6.61 1.08 -3.05
N LEU A 50 5.34 0.70 -3.14
CA LEU A 50 4.95 -0.66 -3.52
C LEU A 50 5.34 -0.98 -4.96
N LEU A 51 5.28 -0.01 -5.86
CA LEU A 51 5.74 -0.20 -7.23
C LEU A 51 7.24 -0.51 -7.25
N GLU A 52 8.04 0.20 -6.45
CA GLU A 52 9.47 -0.07 -6.32
C GLU A 52 9.73 -1.49 -5.82
N ALA A 53 9.07 -1.91 -4.75
CA ALA A 53 9.21 -3.26 -4.21
C ALA A 53 8.74 -4.33 -5.21
N HIS A 54 7.66 -4.07 -5.91
CA HIS A 54 7.14 -4.96 -6.96
C HIS A 54 8.13 -5.11 -8.11
N ASN A 55 8.80 -4.05 -8.50
CA ASN A 55 9.82 -4.10 -9.54
C ASN A 55 11.02 -4.96 -9.13
N ILE A 56 11.43 -4.89 -7.85
CA ILE A 56 12.48 -5.77 -7.31
C ILE A 56 12.02 -7.23 -7.38
N GLN A 57 10.80 -7.52 -6.98
CA GLN A 57 10.21 -8.86 -7.07
C GLN A 57 10.18 -9.37 -8.51
N THR A 58 9.75 -8.52 -9.43
CA THR A 58 9.65 -8.87 -10.85
C THR A 58 11.01 -9.26 -11.43
N GLU A 59 12.08 -8.58 -11.01
CA GLU A 59 13.45 -8.93 -11.41
C GLU A 59 13.79 -10.38 -11.04
N PHE A 60 13.47 -10.80 -9.81
CA PHE A 60 13.66 -12.20 -9.38
C PHE A 60 12.92 -13.18 -10.29
N ILE A 61 11.65 -12.89 -10.56
CA ILE A 61 10.79 -13.74 -11.36
C ILE A 61 11.31 -13.85 -12.80
N GLN A 62 11.72 -12.74 -13.39
CA GLN A 62 12.24 -12.69 -14.75
C GLN A 62 13.56 -13.46 -14.88
N ARG A 63 14.46 -13.33 -13.92
CA ARG A 63 15.73 -14.07 -13.91
C ARG A 63 15.49 -15.57 -13.78
N ALA A 64 14.61 -15.97 -12.86
CA ALA A 64 14.25 -17.38 -12.70
C ALA A 64 13.60 -17.95 -13.96
N ALA A 65 12.70 -17.20 -14.60
CA ALA A 65 12.05 -17.60 -15.85
C ALA A 65 13.04 -17.73 -17.01
N ALA A 66 14.12 -16.96 -16.99
CA ALA A 66 15.19 -17.04 -17.99
C ALA A 66 16.16 -18.21 -17.76
N GLY A 67 15.93 -19.02 -16.72
CA GLY A 67 16.77 -20.18 -16.40
C GLY A 67 17.95 -19.87 -15.48
N GLU A 68 18.06 -18.66 -14.96
CA GLU A 68 19.11 -18.31 -14.00
C GLU A 68 18.80 -18.95 -12.64
N GLU A 69 19.83 -19.46 -11.96
CA GLU A 69 19.68 -19.91 -10.58
C GLU A 69 19.52 -18.68 -9.68
N VAL A 70 18.35 -18.61 -9.03
CA VAL A 70 18.03 -17.57 -8.04
C VAL A 70 17.94 -18.23 -6.66
N PRO A 71 18.79 -17.83 -5.71
CA PRO A 71 18.75 -18.43 -4.36
C PRO A 71 17.41 -18.23 -3.69
N LEU A 72 16.81 -19.33 -3.25
CA LEU A 72 15.59 -19.32 -2.45
C LEU A 72 15.97 -19.39 -0.97
N SER A 73 15.47 -18.45 -0.18
CA SER A 73 15.73 -18.36 1.25
C SER A 73 14.44 -18.11 2.03
N MET A 74 14.46 -18.36 3.32
CA MET A 74 13.32 -18.05 4.21
C MET A 74 12.99 -16.55 4.16
N ILE A 75 14.01 -15.69 4.12
CA ILE A 75 13.78 -14.24 4.07
C ILE A 75 13.15 -13.81 2.75
N PHE A 76 13.50 -14.49 1.65
CA PHE A 76 12.86 -14.21 0.36
C PHE A 76 11.37 -14.58 0.38
N VAL A 77 11.04 -15.73 0.93
CA VAL A 77 9.62 -16.15 1.08
C VAL A 77 8.87 -15.16 1.97
N HIS A 78 9.49 -14.75 3.08
CA HIS A 78 8.93 -13.74 3.98
C HIS A 78 8.72 -12.39 3.28
N ALA A 79 9.68 -11.98 2.46
CA ALA A 79 9.58 -10.76 1.66
C ALA A 79 8.41 -10.82 0.67
N GLN A 80 8.21 -11.95 0.02
CA GLN A 80 7.07 -12.17 -0.89
C GLN A 80 5.75 -12.02 -0.15
N ASP A 81 5.63 -12.65 1.02
CA ASP A 81 4.45 -12.54 1.85
C ASP A 81 4.17 -11.09 2.26
N HIS A 82 5.19 -10.38 2.75
CA HIS A 82 5.07 -8.96 3.11
C HIS A 82 4.59 -8.11 1.93
N LEU A 83 5.18 -8.31 0.76
CA LEU A 83 4.82 -7.53 -0.43
C LEU A 83 3.38 -7.79 -0.86
N MET A 84 2.98 -9.06 -0.93
CA MET A 84 1.62 -9.41 -1.37
C MET A 84 0.58 -8.89 -0.38
N CYS A 85 0.83 -8.99 0.92
CA CYS A 85 -0.06 -8.44 1.95
C CYS A 85 -0.12 -6.91 1.88
N ALA A 86 1.00 -6.25 1.66
CA ALA A 86 1.03 -4.78 1.55
C ALA A 86 0.29 -4.28 0.31
N LEU A 87 0.42 -4.96 -0.82
CA LEU A 87 -0.32 -4.64 -2.05
C LEU A 87 -1.83 -4.79 -1.83
N GLU A 88 -2.25 -5.86 -1.19
CA GLU A 88 -3.66 -6.09 -0.89
C GLU A 88 -4.20 -5.04 0.09
N ALA A 89 -3.46 -4.76 1.16
CA ALA A 89 -3.85 -3.74 2.14
C ALA A 89 -4.00 -2.37 1.50
N GLN A 90 -3.03 -1.96 0.67
CA GLN A 90 -3.07 -0.67 -0.02
C GLN A 90 -4.30 -0.58 -0.94
N SER A 91 -4.57 -1.63 -1.70
CA SER A 91 -5.73 -1.68 -2.60
C SER A 91 -7.05 -1.54 -1.84
N LEU A 92 -7.23 -2.32 -0.77
CA LEU A 92 -8.44 -2.25 0.06
C LEU A 92 -8.59 -0.88 0.74
N ILE A 93 -7.51 -0.35 1.29
CA ILE A 93 -7.52 0.95 1.97
C ILE A 93 -7.85 2.07 0.98
N SER A 94 -7.37 1.99 -0.25
CA SER A 94 -7.72 2.95 -1.30
C SER A 94 -9.24 3.01 -1.51
N HIS A 95 -9.89 1.85 -1.56
CA HIS A 95 -11.35 1.76 -1.65
C HIS A 95 -12.03 2.30 -0.39
N MET A 96 -11.48 2.00 0.79
CA MET A 96 -12.02 2.50 2.06
C MET A 96 -11.95 4.02 2.15
N VAL A 97 -10.85 4.62 1.70
CA VAL A 97 -10.72 6.09 1.65
C VAL A 97 -11.75 6.68 0.69
N GLY A 98 -11.97 6.06 -0.45
CA GLY A 98 -13.02 6.46 -1.38
C GLY A 98 -14.42 6.41 -0.76
N LEU A 99 -14.72 5.34 -0.01
CA LEU A 99 -15.98 5.21 0.72
C LEU A 99 -16.11 6.26 1.82
N THR A 100 -15.02 6.53 2.54
CA THR A 100 -14.99 7.56 3.59
C THR A 100 -15.26 8.94 3.01
N ARG A 101 -14.74 9.24 1.82
CA ARG A 101 -15.03 10.49 1.11
C ARG A 101 -16.52 10.60 0.76
N ARG A 102 -17.14 9.51 0.33
CA ARG A 102 -18.59 9.49 0.04
C ARG A 102 -19.41 9.69 1.30
N ILE A 103 -18.99 9.07 2.41
CA ILE A 103 -19.65 9.25 3.71
C ILE A 103 -19.55 10.71 4.16
N ASP A 104 -18.37 11.32 4.05
CA ASP A 104 -18.17 12.73 4.39
C ASP A 104 -19.09 13.64 3.59
N ALA A 105 -19.21 13.41 2.29
CA ALA A 105 -20.10 14.17 1.41
C ALA A 105 -21.57 14.00 1.81
N LEU A 106 -21.98 12.78 2.17
CA LEU A 106 -23.34 12.49 2.62
C LEU A 106 -23.64 13.13 3.97
N GLU A 107 -22.69 13.09 4.91
CA GLU A 107 -22.85 13.75 6.22
C GLU A 107 -23.03 15.26 6.06
N ARG A 108 -22.26 15.89 5.17
CA ARG A 108 -22.42 17.31 4.85
C ARG A 108 -23.79 17.61 4.25
N ARG A 109 -24.28 16.72 3.36
CA ARG A 109 -25.60 16.86 2.76
C ARG A 109 -26.71 16.74 3.79
N VAL A 110 -26.58 15.82 4.71
CA VAL A 110 -27.52 15.67 5.84
C VAL A 110 -27.54 16.93 6.69
N ALA A 111 -26.36 17.46 7.03
CA ALA A 111 -26.25 18.70 7.82
C ALA A 111 -26.91 19.89 7.11
N GLU A 112 -26.73 20.04 5.81
CA GLU A 112 -27.39 21.08 5.00
C GLU A 112 -28.89 20.95 5.04
N LEU A 113 -29.42 19.72 4.92
CA LEU A 113 -30.87 19.47 4.94
C LEU A 113 -31.46 19.69 6.33
N GLU A 114 -30.75 19.34 7.40
CA GLU A 114 -31.16 19.60 8.77
C GLU A 114 -31.13 21.09 9.10
N GLY A 115 -30.07 21.80 8.65
CA GLY A 115 -29.95 23.26 8.82
C GLY A 115 -31.07 24.00 8.07
N GLY A 116 -31.45 23.55 6.87
CA GLY A 116 -32.54 24.12 6.09
C GLY A 116 -33.92 23.91 6.72
N SER A 117 -34.08 22.89 7.55
CA SER A 117 -35.37 22.60 8.22
C SER A 117 -35.63 23.48 9.45
N ASP A 118 -34.61 24.14 9.99
CA ASP A 118 -34.71 25.02 11.15
C ASP A 118 -35.13 26.46 10.79
N GLU A 119 -35.19 26.79 9.52
CA GLU A 119 -35.68 28.04 8.97
C GLU A 119 -37.20 27.99 8.69
#